data_0b8e8a6406e62e450c703d04db2cc316
#
_entry.id   0b8e8a6406e62e450c703d04db2cc316
#
_cell.length_a   1.000
_cell.length_b   1.000
_cell.length_c   1.000
_cell.angle_alpha   90.00
_cell.angle_beta   90.00
_cell.angle_gamma   90.00
#
_symmetry.space_group_name_H-M   'P 1'
#
loop_
_entity.id
_entity.type
_entity.pdbx_description
1 polymer ?
#
loop_
_entity_poly.entity_id
_entity_poly.type
_entity_poly.pdbx_seq_one_letter_code
_entity_poly.pdbx_strand_id
1 'polypeptide(L)'
;MKKNILIIGYGDIAKRLNSILCKDSYEIYGISRRKKKDLENFIEWNWLTKKPIKLECKNFESIIFIPKPSNNDLLGYQNGFLNSSENLFSFLELSEDISYKKFITISSTSVYGKIKDSNSHIESPKLKEEDSKIRSLEFKGQIINE
;
A
#
# COMPACT_ATOMS: atom_id res chain seq x y z
N MET A 1 22.64 -12.93 -2.22
CA MET A 1 21.57 -12.82 -1.23
C MET A 1 20.38 -12.12 -1.86
N LYS A 2 19.19 -12.70 -1.80
CA LYS A 2 17.99 -12.07 -2.40
C LYS A 2 17.54 -10.86 -1.57
N LYS A 3 16.99 -9.87 -2.26
CA LYS A 3 16.37 -8.70 -1.61
C LYS A 3 14.91 -8.99 -1.30
N ASN A 4 14.48 -8.80 -0.08
CA ASN A 4 13.11 -9.06 0.33
C ASN A 4 12.22 -7.87 0.02
N ILE A 5 11.06 -8.12 -0.58
CA ILE A 5 10.03 -7.12 -0.84
C ILE A 5 8.74 -7.55 -0.14
N LEU A 6 8.20 -6.68 0.71
CA LEU A 6 6.90 -6.88 1.34
C LEU A 6 5.82 -6.17 0.53
N ILE A 7 4.79 -6.89 0.11
CA ILE A 7 3.65 -6.31 -0.61
C ILE A 7 2.38 -6.46 0.23
N ILE A 8 1.85 -5.35 0.67
CA ILE A 8 0.62 -5.27 1.46
C ILE A 8 -0.53 -4.89 0.54
N GLY A 9 -1.54 -5.74 0.45
CA GLY A 9 -2.58 -5.69 -0.57
C GLY A 9 -2.24 -6.58 -1.77
N TYR A 10 -1.82 -7.83 -1.52
CA TYR A 10 -1.41 -8.77 -2.56
C TYR A 10 -2.60 -9.20 -3.43
N GLY A 11 -2.91 -8.41 -4.44
CA GLY A 11 -3.93 -8.60 -5.47
C GLY A 11 -3.33 -8.68 -6.87
N ASP A 12 -4.10 -8.31 -7.90
CA ASP A 12 -3.71 -8.46 -9.32
C ASP A 12 -2.46 -7.64 -9.68
N ILE A 13 -2.34 -6.40 -9.17
CA ILE A 13 -1.14 -5.56 -9.40
C ILE A 13 0.09 -6.25 -8.80
N ALA A 14 -0.02 -6.74 -7.57
CA ALA A 14 1.07 -7.44 -6.90
C ALA A 14 1.49 -8.73 -7.63
N LYS A 15 0.52 -9.49 -8.15
CA LYS A 15 0.79 -10.69 -8.95
C LYS A 15 1.55 -10.37 -10.24
N ARG A 16 1.14 -9.32 -10.95
CA ARG A 16 1.83 -8.84 -12.15
C ARG A 16 3.26 -8.41 -11.82
N LEU A 17 3.45 -7.65 -10.73
CA LEU A 17 4.78 -7.27 -10.26
C LEU A 17 5.63 -8.51 -9.95
N ASN A 18 5.09 -9.47 -9.20
CA ASN A 18 5.79 -10.72 -8.88
C ASN A 18 6.18 -11.52 -10.13
N SER A 19 5.37 -11.48 -11.20
CA SER A 19 5.66 -12.21 -12.45
C SER A 19 6.81 -11.61 -13.27
N ILE A 20 7.08 -10.30 -13.11
CA ILE A 20 8.15 -9.60 -13.85
C ILE A 20 9.44 -9.46 -13.04
N LEU A 21 9.39 -9.61 -11.72
CA LEU A 21 10.57 -9.55 -10.87
C LEU A 21 11.45 -10.80 -11.04
N CYS A 22 12.75 -10.57 -11.09
CA CYS A 22 13.73 -11.65 -11.15
C CYS A 22 13.76 -12.44 -9.85
N LYS A 23 13.36 -13.70 -9.88
CA LYS A 23 13.28 -14.58 -8.69
C LYS A 23 14.63 -14.90 -8.06
N ASP A 24 15.70 -14.74 -8.81
CA ASP A 24 17.05 -14.93 -8.28
C ASP A 24 17.53 -13.72 -7.48
N SER A 25 16.97 -12.54 -7.77
CA SER A 25 17.33 -11.27 -7.12
C SER A 25 16.39 -10.86 -6.00
N TYR A 26 15.12 -11.29 -6.09
CA TYR A 26 14.08 -10.84 -5.16
C TYR A 26 13.30 -11.99 -4.56
N GLU A 27 12.93 -11.83 -3.30
CA GLU A 27 12.01 -12.69 -2.58
C GLU A 27 10.79 -11.87 -2.15
N ILE A 28 9.59 -12.35 -2.48
CA ILE A 28 8.35 -11.62 -2.28
C ILE A 28 7.61 -12.19 -1.08
N TYR A 29 7.27 -11.30 -0.17
CA TYR A 29 6.38 -11.54 0.96
C TYR A 29 5.07 -10.82 0.68
N GLY A 30 3.96 -11.54 0.69
CA GLY A 30 2.66 -10.98 0.34
C GLY A 30 1.68 -11.02 1.49
N ILE A 31 1.02 -9.91 1.72
CA ILE A 31 -0.05 -9.79 2.72
C ILE A 31 -1.37 -9.50 2.01
N SER A 32 -2.41 -10.26 2.32
CA SER A 32 -3.79 -9.90 1.99
C SER A 32 -4.79 -10.48 2.98
N ARG A 33 -6.02 -9.99 2.93
CA ARG A 33 -7.12 -10.41 3.79
C ARG A 33 -7.64 -11.82 3.49
N ARG A 34 -7.29 -12.39 2.35
CA ARG A 34 -7.71 -13.73 1.93
C ARG A 34 -6.47 -14.50 1.49
N LYS A 35 -6.36 -15.73 1.95
CA LYS A 35 -5.26 -16.63 1.60
C LYS A 35 -5.07 -16.74 0.09
N LYS A 36 -3.84 -16.67 -0.35
CA LYS A 36 -3.41 -16.91 -1.75
C LYS A 36 -2.54 -18.16 -1.77
N LYS A 37 -2.75 -19.01 -2.78
CA LYS A 37 -2.00 -20.26 -2.93
C LYS A 37 -0.76 -20.13 -3.83
N ASP A 38 -0.66 -19.00 -4.52
CA ASP A 38 0.32 -18.72 -5.56
C ASP A 38 1.59 -18.02 -5.06
N LEU A 39 1.72 -17.86 -3.74
CA LEU A 39 2.89 -17.25 -3.11
C LEU A 39 3.31 -18.05 -1.90
N GLU A 40 4.58 -18.46 -1.83
CA GLU A 40 5.15 -19.24 -0.73
C GLU A 40 5.17 -18.45 0.58
N ASN A 41 5.73 -17.24 0.54
CA ASN A 41 5.81 -16.34 1.70
C ASN A 41 4.55 -15.49 1.81
N PHE A 42 3.41 -16.13 2.02
CA PHE A 42 2.12 -15.46 2.11
C PHE A 42 1.61 -15.40 3.55
N ILE A 43 1.15 -14.20 3.94
CA ILE A 43 0.59 -13.93 5.25
C ILE A 43 -0.85 -13.45 5.11
N GLU A 44 -1.78 -14.15 5.75
CA GLU A 44 -3.16 -13.70 5.83
C GLU A 44 -3.30 -12.69 6.98
N TRP A 45 -3.62 -11.45 6.61
CA TRP A 45 -3.84 -10.40 7.58
C TRP A 45 -4.86 -9.39 7.08
N ASN A 46 -5.76 -9.02 7.98
CA ASN A 46 -6.68 -7.91 7.76
C ASN A 46 -6.19 -6.68 8.55
N TRP A 47 -5.44 -5.81 7.88
CA TRP A 47 -4.91 -4.57 8.47
C TRP A 47 -5.98 -3.51 8.75
N LEU A 48 -7.25 -3.74 8.38
CA LEU A 48 -8.38 -2.93 8.84
C LEU A 48 -8.75 -3.23 10.30
N THR A 49 -8.32 -4.37 10.81
CA THR A 49 -8.47 -4.71 12.22
C THR A 49 -7.15 -4.43 12.91
N LYS A 50 -7.04 -3.76 13.96
CA LYS A 50 -5.79 -3.46 14.67
C LYS A 50 -5.11 -4.68 15.31
N LYS A 51 -5.37 -5.89 14.79
CA LYS A 51 -4.72 -7.12 15.29
C LYS A 51 -3.28 -7.16 14.80
N PRO A 52 -2.29 -7.23 15.69
CA PRO A 52 -0.90 -7.35 15.28
C PRO A 52 -0.65 -8.71 14.62
N ILE A 53 0.31 -8.74 13.72
CA ILE A 53 0.86 -9.97 13.14
C ILE A 53 2.35 -10.04 13.43
N LYS A 54 2.90 -11.25 13.35
CA LYS A 54 4.33 -11.47 13.41
C LYS A 54 4.84 -11.77 12.01
N LEU A 55 5.80 -10.98 11.55
CA LEU A 55 6.52 -11.24 10.31
C LEU A 55 7.77 -12.07 10.64
N GLU A 56 8.01 -13.13 9.89
CA GLU A 56 9.25 -13.92 10.02
C GLU A 56 10.44 -13.16 9.47
N CYS A 57 10.28 -12.57 8.28
CA CYS A 57 11.27 -11.66 7.72
C CYS A 57 11.13 -10.27 8.35
N LYS A 58 12.26 -9.68 8.74
CA LYS A 58 12.32 -8.38 9.43
C LYS A 58 12.98 -7.28 8.60
N ASN A 59 13.74 -7.65 7.58
CA ASN A 59 14.51 -6.70 6.79
C ASN A 59 14.04 -6.73 5.34
N PHE A 60 13.51 -5.59 4.87
CA PHE A 60 12.99 -5.43 3.53
C PHE A 60 13.76 -4.38 2.73
N GLU A 61 14.02 -4.64 1.46
CA GLU A 61 14.49 -3.64 0.52
C GLU A 61 13.40 -2.61 0.26
N SER A 62 12.15 -3.08 0.16
CA SER A 62 11.00 -2.21 -0.06
C SER A 62 9.74 -2.79 0.59
N ILE A 63 8.91 -1.91 1.12
CA ILE A 63 7.51 -2.19 1.45
C ILE A 63 6.64 -1.53 0.39
N ILE A 64 5.77 -2.29 -0.24
CA ILE A 64 4.83 -1.79 -1.26
C ILE A 64 3.42 -1.92 -0.71
N PHE A 65 2.75 -0.81 -0.54
CA PHE A 65 1.37 -0.76 -0.07
C PHE A 65 0.40 -0.46 -1.22
N ILE A 66 -0.55 -1.36 -1.44
CA ILE A 66 -1.56 -1.27 -2.50
C ILE A 66 -2.94 -1.18 -1.86
N PRO A 67 -3.34 0.01 -1.37
CA PRO A 67 -4.66 0.21 -0.79
C PRO A 67 -5.74 0.15 -1.88
N LYS A 68 -6.94 -0.24 -1.48
CA LYS A 68 -8.13 -0.14 -2.33
C LYS A 68 -9.36 0.09 -1.48
N PRO A 69 -10.40 0.72 -2.01
CA PRO A 69 -11.65 0.90 -1.28
C PRO A 69 -12.24 -0.46 -0.91
N SER A 70 -12.87 -0.55 0.24
CA SER A 70 -13.60 -1.75 0.67
C SER A 70 -14.95 -1.87 -0.06
N ASN A 71 -15.58 -0.71 -0.35
CA ASN A 71 -16.80 -0.55 -1.15
C ASN A 71 -16.68 0.70 -2.01
N ASN A 72 -17.60 0.89 -2.96
CA ASN A 72 -17.62 2.05 -3.86
C ASN A 72 -18.40 3.25 -3.28
N ASP A 73 -18.44 3.38 -1.99
CA ASP A 73 -19.04 4.49 -1.25
C ASP A 73 -17.98 5.25 -0.44
N LEU A 74 -18.36 6.40 0.14
CA LEU A 74 -17.45 7.21 0.93
C LEU A 74 -16.82 6.44 2.10
N LEU A 75 -17.64 5.67 2.81
CA LEU A 75 -17.16 4.85 3.93
C LEU A 75 -16.16 3.78 3.46
N GLY A 76 -16.41 3.17 2.31
CA GLY A 76 -15.50 2.20 1.70
C GLY A 76 -14.16 2.82 1.32
N TYR A 77 -14.15 4.05 0.83
CA TYR A 77 -12.93 4.81 0.55
C TYR A 77 -12.20 5.20 1.85
N GLN A 78 -12.90 5.72 2.84
CA GLN A 78 -12.31 6.02 4.14
C GLN A 78 -11.66 4.79 4.78
N ASN A 79 -12.36 3.66 4.80
CA ASN A 79 -11.82 2.42 5.35
C ASN A 79 -10.64 1.88 4.52
N GLY A 80 -10.77 1.87 3.19
CA GLY A 80 -9.80 1.25 2.30
C GLY A 80 -8.51 2.03 2.15
N PHE A 81 -8.55 3.36 2.28
CA PHE A 81 -7.37 4.22 2.14
C PHE A 81 -6.95 4.84 3.46
N LEU A 82 -7.82 5.58 4.14
CA LEU A 82 -7.47 6.33 5.34
C LEU A 82 -7.20 5.40 6.52
N ASN A 83 -8.22 4.68 6.98
CA ASN A 83 -8.10 3.83 8.17
C ASN A 83 -7.09 2.69 7.97
N SER A 84 -7.01 2.16 6.74
CA SER A 84 -6.03 1.12 6.43
C SER A 84 -4.60 1.63 6.48
N SER A 85 -4.35 2.85 6.00
CA SER A 85 -3.03 3.49 6.09
C SER A 85 -2.64 3.76 7.54
N GLU A 86 -3.53 4.34 8.33
CA GLU A 86 -3.29 4.60 9.76
C GLU A 86 -2.96 3.33 10.54
N ASN A 87 -3.72 2.25 10.31
CA ASN A 87 -3.46 0.97 10.96
C ASN A 87 -2.13 0.35 10.53
N LEU A 88 -1.79 0.47 9.24
CA LEU A 88 -0.53 -0.04 8.73
C LEU A 88 0.66 0.72 9.32
N PHE A 89 0.63 2.05 9.31
CA PHE A 89 1.70 2.85 9.89
C PHE A 89 1.85 2.61 11.38
N SER A 90 0.74 2.56 12.13
CA SER A 90 0.78 2.20 13.55
C SER A 90 1.41 0.82 13.78
N PHE A 91 1.12 -0.15 12.93
CA PHE A 91 1.75 -1.47 13.00
C PHE A 91 3.27 -1.39 12.75
N LEU A 92 3.70 -0.65 11.72
CA LEU A 92 5.12 -0.51 11.40
C LEU A 92 5.88 0.25 12.49
N GLU A 93 5.29 1.30 13.06
CA GLU A 93 5.88 2.06 14.17
C GLU A 93 6.04 1.23 15.45
N LEU A 94 5.05 0.39 15.75
CA LEU A 94 5.11 -0.49 16.93
C LEU A 94 6.01 -1.73 16.71
N SER A 95 6.39 -2.00 15.48
CA SER A 95 7.24 -3.14 15.12
C SER A 95 8.71 -2.70 15.01
N GLU A 96 9.34 -2.43 16.16
CA GLU A 96 10.72 -1.92 16.23
C GLU A 96 11.75 -2.79 15.50
N ASP A 97 11.43 -4.04 15.27
CA ASP A 97 12.32 -5.02 14.62
C ASP A 97 12.15 -5.07 13.09
N ILE A 98 11.18 -4.35 12.52
CA ILE A 98 10.98 -4.28 11.06
C ILE A 98 11.79 -3.11 10.49
N SER A 99 12.69 -3.41 9.58
CA SER A 99 13.47 -2.41 8.86
C SER A 99 13.19 -2.47 7.35
N TYR A 100 13.18 -1.31 6.70
CA TYR A 100 13.02 -1.21 5.25
C TYR A 100 13.74 0.04 4.71
N LYS A 101 14.17 -0.03 3.44
CA LYS A 101 14.86 1.09 2.81
C LYS A 101 13.90 2.02 2.06
N LYS A 102 12.80 1.49 1.53
CA LYS A 102 11.84 2.25 0.74
C LYS A 102 10.43 1.86 1.11
N PHE A 103 9.54 2.85 1.20
CA PHE A 103 8.10 2.65 1.28
C PHE A 103 7.45 3.21 0.02
N ILE A 104 6.69 2.38 -0.68
CA ILE A 104 6.02 2.73 -1.94
C ILE A 104 4.53 2.52 -1.74
N THR A 105 3.73 3.54 -1.97
CA THR A 105 2.28 3.41 -2.01
C THR A 105 1.73 3.66 -3.41
N ILE A 106 0.70 2.90 -3.80
CA ILE A 106 0.01 3.08 -5.06
C ILE A 106 -1.25 3.88 -4.80
N SER A 107 -1.28 5.09 -5.35
CA SER A 107 -2.43 5.98 -5.28
C SER A 107 -3.38 5.79 -6.45
N SER A 108 -4.62 6.22 -6.30
CA SER A 108 -5.62 6.23 -7.37
C SER A 108 -5.65 7.59 -8.06
N THR A 109 -5.77 7.59 -9.40
CA THR A 109 -5.97 8.82 -10.17
C THR A 109 -7.30 9.52 -9.84
N SER A 110 -8.23 8.86 -9.17
CA SER A 110 -9.49 9.46 -8.72
C SER A 110 -9.31 10.61 -7.73
N VAL A 111 -8.17 10.69 -7.05
CA VAL A 111 -7.81 11.82 -6.17
C VAL A 111 -7.72 13.16 -6.91
N TYR A 112 -7.51 13.13 -8.21
CA TYR A 112 -7.46 14.34 -9.06
C TYR A 112 -8.84 14.81 -9.53
N GLY A 113 -9.92 14.08 -9.18
CA GLY A 113 -11.28 14.39 -9.64
C GLY A 113 -11.54 14.03 -11.10
N LYS A 114 -12.75 14.29 -11.58
CA LYS A 114 -13.07 14.14 -13.00
C LYS A 114 -12.49 15.32 -13.76
N ILE A 115 -11.56 15.07 -14.68
CA ILE A 115 -11.10 16.05 -15.65
C ILE A 115 -12.30 16.36 -16.55
N LYS A 116 -12.91 17.53 -16.37
CA LYS A 116 -13.90 18.05 -17.30
C LYS A 116 -13.13 18.72 -18.43
N ASP A 117 -13.27 18.15 -19.62
CA ASP A 117 -12.89 18.65 -20.93
C ASP A 117 -11.41 18.87 -21.26
N SER A 118 -11.07 18.32 -22.41
CA SER A 118 -9.77 18.25 -23.06
C SER A 118 -9.24 19.58 -23.62
N ASN A 119 -9.79 20.73 -23.24
CA ASN A 119 -9.40 22.05 -23.78
C ASN A 119 -9.13 23.14 -22.75
N SER A 120 -9.11 22.83 -21.45
CA SER A 120 -8.69 23.82 -20.47
C SER A 120 -7.22 23.65 -20.14
N HIS A 121 -6.47 24.75 -20.20
CA HIS A 121 -5.12 24.87 -19.69
C HIS A 121 -4.99 24.13 -18.35
N ILE A 122 -3.86 23.45 -18.13
CA ILE A 122 -3.55 22.65 -16.95
C ILE A 122 -3.56 23.56 -15.71
N GLU A 123 -4.75 23.89 -15.24
CA GLU A 123 -4.92 24.28 -13.85
C GLU A 123 -4.87 23.01 -13.02
N SER A 124 -4.00 22.98 -12.03
CA SER A 124 -3.90 21.87 -11.08
C SER A 124 -5.30 21.50 -10.59
N PRO A 125 -5.77 20.27 -10.78
CA PRO A 125 -7.12 19.89 -10.38
C PRO A 125 -7.29 20.18 -8.89
N LYS A 126 -8.33 20.93 -8.52
CA LYS A 126 -8.66 21.15 -7.12
C LYS A 126 -9.01 19.78 -6.52
N LEU A 127 -8.19 19.34 -5.60
CA LEU A 127 -8.46 18.14 -4.83
C LEU A 127 -9.75 18.33 -4.05
N LYS A 128 -10.61 17.32 -4.04
CA LYS A 128 -11.70 17.28 -3.07
C LYS A 128 -11.11 17.19 -1.67
N GLU A 129 -11.79 17.75 -0.68
CA GLU A 129 -11.27 17.79 0.70
C GLU A 129 -10.93 16.41 1.24
N GLU A 130 -11.71 15.40 0.89
CA GLU A 130 -11.50 14.00 1.25
C GLU A 130 -10.27 13.41 0.56
N ASP A 131 -10.05 13.74 -0.71
CA ASP A 131 -8.88 13.31 -1.47
C ASP A 131 -7.60 13.95 -0.92
N SER A 132 -7.69 15.18 -0.39
CA SER A 132 -6.55 15.87 0.22
C SER A 132 -6.10 15.21 1.54
N LYS A 133 -7.04 14.65 2.31
CA LYS A 133 -6.71 13.88 3.52
C LYS A 133 -5.98 12.58 3.19
N ILE A 134 -6.47 11.84 2.19
CA ILE A 134 -5.81 10.62 1.71
C ILE A 134 -4.38 10.94 1.25
N ARG A 135 -4.22 12.00 0.47
CA ARG A 135 -2.91 12.42 -0.03
C ARG A 135 -1.96 12.86 1.07
N SER A 136 -2.47 13.50 2.13
CA SER A 136 -1.63 13.90 3.27
C SER A 136 -1.05 12.70 4.03
N LEU A 137 -1.76 11.58 4.04
CA LEU A 137 -1.27 10.33 4.62
C LEU A 137 -0.25 9.63 3.72
N GLU A 138 -0.46 9.66 2.41
CA GLU A 138 0.52 9.18 1.43
C GLU A 138 1.83 9.97 1.52
N PHE A 139 1.76 11.29 1.69
CA PHE A 139 2.92 12.16 1.89
C PHE A 139 3.67 11.86 3.20
N LYS A 140 2.96 11.61 4.29
CA LYS A 140 3.61 11.22 5.56
C LYS A 140 4.40 9.93 5.41
N GLY A 141 3.89 8.96 4.63
CA GLY A 141 4.61 7.73 4.32
C GLY A 141 5.88 7.93 3.49
N GLN A 142 5.99 9.00 2.70
CA GLN A 142 7.18 9.33 1.93
C GLN A 142 8.25 10.09 2.75
N ILE A 143 7.84 10.89 3.71
CA ILE A 143 8.74 11.72 4.53
C ILE A 143 9.49 10.92 5.59
N ILE A 144 8.98 9.78 6.01
CA ILE A 144 9.62 8.93 7.04
C ILE A 144 10.87 8.21 6.50
N ASN A 145 11.18 8.31 5.21
CA ASN A 145 12.27 7.56 4.54
C ASN A 145 13.36 8.44 3.90
N GLU A 146 13.43 9.70 4.18
CA GLU A 146 14.57 10.58 3.92
C GLU A 146 15.42 10.72 5.20
#